data_3e8da9e8fd131c07432fc8855fc731bf
#
_entry.id   3e8da9e8fd131c07432fc8855fc731bf
#
_cell.length_a   1.000
_cell.length_b   1.000
_cell.length_c   1.000
_cell.angle_alpha   90.00
_cell.angle_beta   90.00
_cell.angle_gamma   90.00
#
_symmetry.space_group_name_H-M   'P 1'
#
loop_
_entity.id
_entity.type
_entity.pdbx_description
1 polymer ?
#
loop_
_entity_poly.entity_id
_entity_poly.type
_entity_poly.pdbx_seq_one_letter_code
_entity_poly.pdbx_strand_id
1 'polypeptide(L)'
;MSFTKSLIGGLALALCMLGGWGIGLAGKESAGSVPLETVADYIHSVLEADRTFYTVHVVERMQRRGVIESSENWRAVSALPLPAQFFQESSSLAAITGGKVQYRLIGLNPINKLNAPRTEFERTALEAVMAHPEQAYKGQTSEGGTRYFQALYADLAVSPVCVTCHNADPRSPKRDYKLRDVLGGVLISIPISE
;
A
#
# COMPACT_ATOMS: atom_id res chain seq x y z
N MET A 1 -69.27 49.15 -55.95
CA MET A 1 -70.32 48.80 -54.97
C MET A 1 -69.54 48.17 -53.84
N SER A 2 -69.29 48.95 -52.84
CA SER A 2 -70.08 49.11 -51.64
C SER A 2 -69.56 48.19 -50.49
N PHE A 3 -68.97 48.84 -49.52
CA PHE A 3 -69.06 48.69 -48.05
C PHE A 3 -68.46 47.39 -47.41
N THR A 4 -67.84 47.36 -46.30
CA THR A 4 -67.83 48.26 -45.11
C THR A 4 -66.66 47.89 -44.16
N LYS A 5 -66.26 48.89 -43.46
CA LYS A 5 -65.32 48.92 -42.29
C LYS A 5 -65.62 47.90 -41.19
N SER A 6 -64.62 47.42 -40.50
CA SER A 6 -64.66 47.44 -39.01
C SER A 6 -63.31 47.42 -38.41
N LEU A 7 -63.04 48.40 -37.61
CA LEU A 7 -61.98 48.52 -36.62
C LEU A 7 -62.31 47.62 -35.40
N ILE A 8 -61.37 46.84 -34.86
CA ILE A 8 -61.31 46.57 -33.43
C ILE A 8 -59.85 46.38 -33.06
N GLY A 9 -59.46 47.22 -32.18
CA GLY A 9 -58.19 47.29 -31.53
C GLY A 9 -57.89 46.11 -30.61
N GLY A 10 -56.72 45.76 -30.52
CA GLY A 10 -56.20 44.65 -29.69
C GLY A 10 -54.83 45.06 -29.16
N LEU A 11 -54.89 45.31 -27.92
CA LEU A 11 -53.89 45.70 -26.96
C LEU A 11 -52.58 44.88 -27.09
N ALA A 12 -51.47 45.54 -27.38
CA ALA A 12 -50.15 44.90 -27.34
C ALA A 12 -49.71 44.75 -25.91
N LEU A 13 -49.75 43.56 -25.37
CA LEU A 13 -49.10 43.20 -24.11
C LEU A 13 -47.60 42.98 -24.39
N ALA A 14 -46.79 43.95 -23.99
CA ALA A 14 -45.34 43.77 -23.90
C ALA A 14 -45.02 42.83 -22.76
N LEU A 15 -44.67 41.59 -23.06
CA LEU A 15 -44.14 40.65 -22.10
C LEU A 15 -42.65 40.95 -21.93
N CYS A 16 -42.26 41.58 -20.82
CA CYS A 16 -40.89 41.74 -20.39
C CYS A 16 -40.38 40.32 -20.01
N MET A 17 -39.62 39.74 -20.88
CA MET A 17 -38.79 38.57 -20.54
C MET A 17 -37.66 39.05 -19.66
N LEU A 18 -37.82 38.96 -18.33
CA LEU A 18 -36.74 39.06 -17.37
C LEU A 18 -35.90 37.80 -17.56
N GLY A 19 -34.84 37.93 -18.35
CA GLY A 19 -33.76 36.93 -18.44
C GLY A 19 -33.12 36.77 -17.07
N GLY A 20 -33.56 35.76 -16.37
CA GLY A 20 -32.86 35.31 -15.16
C GLY A 20 -31.46 34.81 -15.53
N TRP A 21 -30.47 35.67 -15.25
CA TRP A 21 -29.09 35.20 -15.19
C TRP A 21 -28.99 34.23 -14.00
N GLY A 22 -29.19 32.97 -14.27
CA GLY A 22 -28.77 31.91 -13.34
C GLY A 22 -27.27 31.99 -13.17
N ILE A 23 -26.83 32.62 -12.09
CA ILE A 23 -25.45 32.45 -11.61
C ILE A 23 -25.35 30.97 -11.29
N GLY A 24 -24.84 30.19 -12.24
CA GLY A 24 -24.39 28.83 -11.98
C GLY A 24 -23.33 28.92 -10.88
N LEU A 25 -23.71 28.58 -9.66
CA LEU A 25 -22.76 28.23 -8.64
C LEU A 25 -22.00 27.04 -9.20
N ALA A 26 -20.85 27.29 -9.82
CA ALA A 26 -19.87 26.27 -10.10
C ALA A 26 -19.58 25.58 -8.75
N GLY A 27 -20.18 24.43 -8.56
CA GLY A 27 -19.89 23.58 -7.43
C GLY A 27 -18.38 23.44 -7.41
N LYS A 28 -17.77 23.90 -6.31
CA LYS A 28 -16.36 23.66 -6.04
C LYS A 28 -16.22 22.15 -6.09
N GLU A 29 -15.69 21.62 -7.20
CA GLU A 29 -15.30 20.22 -7.25
C GLU A 29 -14.37 20.01 -6.06
N SER A 30 -14.85 19.32 -5.07
CA SER A 30 -14.02 18.81 -3.98
C SER A 30 -12.94 17.99 -4.68
N ALA A 31 -11.70 18.47 -4.65
CA ALA A 31 -10.56 17.69 -5.10
C ALA A 31 -10.68 16.34 -4.41
N GLY A 32 -11.05 15.30 -5.19
CA GLY A 32 -11.41 13.99 -4.65
C GLY A 32 -10.29 13.48 -3.78
N SER A 33 -10.59 13.17 -2.52
CA SER A 33 -9.63 12.52 -1.64
C SER A 33 -9.29 11.14 -2.21
N VAL A 34 -7.99 10.83 -2.34
CA VAL A 34 -7.57 9.50 -2.76
C VAL A 34 -7.92 8.51 -1.66
N PRO A 35 -8.64 7.42 -1.95
CA PRO A 35 -8.95 6.38 -0.95
C PRO A 35 -7.68 5.81 -0.31
N LEU A 36 -7.72 5.52 0.99
CA LEU A 36 -6.58 4.95 1.72
C LEU A 36 -6.13 3.61 1.14
N GLU A 37 -7.05 2.83 0.58
CA GLU A 37 -6.79 1.60 -0.15
C GLU A 37 -5.84 1.86 -1.32
N THR A 38 -6.14 2.88 -2.13
CA THR A 38 -5.32 3.26 -3.28
C THR A 38 -3.95 3.80 -2.84
N VAL A 39 -3.91 4.58 -1.76
CA VAL A 39 -2.64 5.06 -1.19
C VAL A 39 -1.78 3.89 -0.74
N ALA A 40 -2.36 2.91 -0.05
CA ALA A 40 -1.64 1.71 0.37
C ALA A 40 -1.12 0.89 -0.82
N ASP A 41 -1.91 0.75 -1.90
CA ASP A 41 -1.51 0.05 -3.12
C ASP A 41 -0.31 0.74 -3.81
N TYR A 42 -0.30 2.08 -3.86
CA TYR A 42 0.84 2.84 -4.41
C TYR A 42 2.10 2.67 -3.57
N ILE A 43 1.96 2.77 -2.25
CA ILE A 43 3.08 2.57 -1.33
C ILE A 43 3.62 1.14 -1.47
N HIS A 44 2.75 0.14 -1.48
CA HIS A 44 3.15 -1.25 -1.67
C HIS A 44 3.94 -1.45 -2.97
N SER A 45 3.47 -0.89 -4.09
CA SER A 45 4.12 -1.03 -5.39
C SER A 45 5.56 -0.52 -5.37
N VAL A 46 5.84 0.60 -4.71
CA VAL A 46 7.19 1.16 -4.56
C VAL A 46 8.03 0.27 -3.64
N LEU A 47 7.49 -0.10 -2.48
CA LEU A 47 8.21 -0.92 -1.50
C LEU A 47 8.58 -2.30 -2.05
N GLU A 48 7.68 -2.93 -2.81
CA GLU A 48 7.92 -4.23 -3.44
C GLU A 48 8.99 -4.13 -4.55
N ALA A 49 8.97 -3.05 -5.34
CA ALA A 49 9.99 -2.80 -6.35
C ALA A 49 11.38 -2.62 -5.72
N ASP A 50 11.49 -1.79 -4.68
CA ASP A 50 12.74 -1.52 -3.96
C ASP A 50 13.28 -2.80 -3.29
N ARG A 51 12.42 -3.55 -2.62
CA ARG A 51 12.78 -4.81 -1.97
C ARG A 51 13.24 -5.86 -2.98
N THR A 52 12.52 -6.00 -4.10
CA THR A 52 12.88 -6.93 -5.17
C THR A 52 14.21 -6.51 -5.81
N PHE A 53 14.40 -5.24 -6.11
CA PHE A 53 15.65 -4.72 -6.66
C PHE A 53 16.83 -5.02 -5.70
N TYR A 54 16.67 -4.70 -4.42
CA TYR A 54 17.71 -4.96 -3.42
C TYR A 54 18.03 -6.45 -3.33
N THR A 55 17.02 -7.30 -3.27
CA THR A 55 17.20 -8.77 -3.15
C THR A 55 17.93 -9.35 -4.35
N VAL A 56 17.48 -9.01 -5.57
CA VAL A 56 17.97 -9.63 -6.80
C VAL A 56 19.28 -8.99 -7.27
N HIS A 57 19.35 -7.66 -7.30
CA HIS A 57 20.46 -6.95 -7.92
C HIS A 57 21.58 -6.59 -6.95
N VAL A 58 21.32 -6.61 -5.65
CA VAL A 58 22.37 -6.39 -4.65
C VAL A 58 22.71 -7.72 -3.96
N VAL A 59 21.81 -8.27 -3.13
CA VAL A 59 22.12 -9.44 -2.29
C VAL A 59 22.50 -10.65 -3.13
N GLU A 60 21.58 -11.14 -3.97
CA GLU A 60 21.81 -12.35 -4.78
C GLU A 60 23.04 -12.19 -5.69
N ARG A 61 23.16 -11.03 -6.35
CA ARG A 61 24.27 -10.78 -7.26
C ARG A 61 25.62 -10.79 -6.55
N MET A 62 25.73 -10.17 -5.36
CA MET A 62 26.97 -10.09 -4.61
C MET A 62 27.37 -11.44 -4.03
N GLN A 63 26.40 -12.18 -3.48
CA GLN A 63 26.63 -13.54 -2.97
C GLN A 63 27.06 -14.51 -4.08
N ARG A 64 26.36 -14.53 -5.22
CA ARG A 64 26.74 -15.39 -6.35
C ARG A 64 28.11 -15.10 -6.92
N ARG A 65 28.61 -13.87 -6.78
CA ARG A 65 29.96 -13.48 -7.20
C ARG A 65 31.03 -13.67 -6.13
N GLY A 66 30.65 -14.12 -4.94
CA GLY A 66 31.56 -14.26 -3.82
C GLY A 66 32.17 -12.94 -3.34
N VAL A 67 31.48 -11.80 -3.59
CA VAL A 67 31.99 -10.46 -3.23
C VAL A 67 31.74 -10.17 -1.77
N ILE A 68 30.50 -10.39 -1.32
CA ILE A 68 30.07 -10.12 0.07
C ILE A 68 28.81 -10.92 0.38
N GLU A 69 28.73 -11.45 1.58
CA GLU A 69 27.55 -12.14 2.10
C GLU A 69 26.56 -11.15 2.72
N SER A 70 25.32 -11.61 2.93
CA SER A 70 24.36 -10.91 3.77
C SER A 70 24.24 -11.57 5.14
N SER A 71 24.09 -10.76 6.19
CA SER A 71 24.08 -11.25 7.58
C SER A 71 23.10 -10.47 8.44
N GLU A 72 22.49 -11.15 9.40
CA GLU A 72 21.70 -10.49 10.44
C GLU A 72 22.55 -9.51 11.27
N ASN A 73 23.83 -9.83 11.47
CA ASN A 73 24.80 -9.02 12.22
C ASN A 73 25.60 -8.06 11.31
N TRP A 74 25.04 -7.64 10.18
CA TRP A 74 25.73 -6.86 9.16
C TRP A 74 26.45 -5.61 9.66
N ARG A 75 25.94 -4.99 10.76
CA ARG A 75 26.58 -3.82 11.38
C ARG A 75 27.88 -4.15 12.11
N ALA A 76 28.02 -5.39 12.59
CA ALA A 76 29.18 -5.83 13.35
C ALA A 76 30.23 -6.54 12.47
N VAL A 77 29.86 -6.94 11.27
CA VAL A 77 30.71 -7.64 10.31
C VAL A 77 30.61 -6.99 8.93
N SER A 78 31.61 -7.22 8.08
CA SER A 78 31.55 -6.71 6.68
C SER A 78 30.57 -7.54 5.87
N ALA A 79 29.28 -7.23 5.97
CA ALA A 79 28.18 -7.91 5.29
C ALA A 79 27.10 -6.94 4.85
N LEU A 80 26.25 -7.38 3.92
CA LEU A 80 25.02 -6.66 3.56
C LEU A 80 23.92 -6.92 4.59
N PRO A 81 23.03 -5.98 4.85
CA PRO A 81 21.80 -6.27 5.59
C PRO A 81 20.95 -7.31 4.86
N LEU A 82 20.25 -8.15 5.61
CA LEU A 82 19.25 -9.04 5.01
C LEU A 82 18.13 -8.19 4.37
N PRO A 83 17.43 -8.70 3.32
CA PRO A 83 16.32 -7.98 2.70
C PRO A 83 15.24 -7.53 3.70
N ALA A 84 14.95 -8.33 4.72
CA ALA A 84 14.02 -7.96 5.78
C ALA A 84 14.55 -6.81 6.65
N GLN A 85 15.86 -6.76 6.92
CA GLN A 85 16.48 -5.67 7.67
C GLN A 85 16.55 -4.38 6.85
N PHE A 86 16.90 -4.47 5.56
CA PHE A 86 16.82 -3.33 4.65
C PHE A 86 15.43 -2.68 4.71
N PHE A 87 14.39 -3.49 4.64
CA PHE A 87 13.00 -3.03 4.69
C PHE A 87 12.67 -2.36 6.03
N GLN A 88 13.08 -2.95 7.15
CA GLN A 88 12.86 -2.40 8.49
C GLN A 88 13.61 -1.09 8.71
N GLU A 89 14.86 -1.00 8.26
CA GLU A 89 15.66 0.23 8.35
C GLU A 89 15.05 1.36 7.50
N SER A 90 14.59 1.04 6.29
CA SER A 90 13.89 2.01 5.43
C SER A 90 12.62 2.54 6.11
N SER A 91 11.83 1.68 6.77
CA SER A 91 10.65 2.09 7.54
C SER A 91 11.02 3.03 8.69
N SER A 92 12.10 2.72 9.41
CA SER A 92 12.59 3.54 10.51
C SER A 92 13.07 4.92 10.03
N LEU A 93 13.76 4.98 8.89
CA LEU A 93 14.20 6.23 8.27
C LEU A 93 13.00 7.06 7.79
N ALA A 94 11.99 6.45 7.18
CA ALA A 94 10.77 7.14 6.78
C ALA A 94 10.05 7.79 7.98
N ALA A 95 10.00 7.12 9.13
CA ALA A 95 9.43 7.68 10.36
C ALA A 95 10.22 8.89 10.87
N ILE A 96 11.56 8.86 10.82
CA ILE A 96 12.42 9.98 11.24
C ILE A 96 12.24 11.20 10.33
N THR A 97 12.01 11.00 9.03
CA THR A 97 11.79 12.09 8.06
C THR A 97 10.37 12.67 8.09
N GLY A 98 9.56 12.30 9.08
CA GLY A 98 8.21 12.83 9.30
C GLY A 98 7.10 12.06 8.59
N GLY A 99 7.41 10.93 7.99
CA GLY A 99 6.41 10.01 7.45
C GLY A 99 5.55 9.40 8.56
N LYS A 100 4.23 9.49 8.42
CA LYS A 100 3.30 8.87 9.37
C LYS A 100 2.97 7.42 9.01
N VAL A 101 3.30 7.01 7.79
CA VAL A 101 3.10 5.64 7.32
C VAL A 101 4.17 4.74 7.91
N GLN A 102 3.74 3.63 8.46
CA GLN A 102 4.63 2.58 8.97
C GLN A 102 4.47 1.33 8.12
N TYR A 103 5.54 0.60 7.93
CA TYR A 103 5.48 -0.69 7.25
C TYR A 103 6.49 -1.68 7.84
N ARG A 104 6.15 -2.96 7.80
CA ARG A 104 7.02 -4.04 8.27
C ARG A 104 6.72 -5.36 7.60
N LEU A 105 7.69 -6.26 7.57
CA LEU A 105 7.50 -7.65 7.16
C LEU A 105 7.05 -8.47 8.36
N ILE A 106 6.00 -9.26 8.17
CA ILE A 106 5.50 -10.19 9.17
C ILE A 106 5.25 -11.57 8.54
N GLY A 107 5.22 -12.61 9.35
CA GLY A 107 4.99 -13.97 8.87
C GLY A 107 4.47 -14.92 9.93
N LEU A 108 3.76 -15.97 9.53
CA LEU A 108 3.32 -17.03 10.44
C LEU A 108 4.48 -17.94 10.86
N ASN A 109 5.49 -18.08 9.99
CA ASN A 109 6.68 -18.88 10.21
C ASN A 109 7.97 -18.03 10.15
N PRO A 110 8.09 -16.95 10.97
CA PRO A 110 9.21 -16.04 10.87
C PRO A 110 10.48 -16.67 11.44
N ILE A 111 11.61 -16.48 10.75
CA ILE A 111 12.94 -16.84 11.28
C ILE A 111 13.25 -15.99 12.51
N ASN A 112 13.06 -14.68 12.39
CA ASN A 112 13.12 -13.76 13.51
C ASN A 112 11.75 -13.63 14.16
N LYS A 113 11.62 -14.07 15.41
CA LYS A 113 10.35 -14.05 16.16
C LYS A 113 9.74 -12.67 16.33
N LEU A 114 10.52 -11.59 16.22
CA LEU A 114 10.01 -10.22 16.26
C LEU A 114 9.11 -9.88 15.04
N ASN A 115 9.21 -10.67 13.98
CA ASN A 115 8.38 -10.55 12.79
C ASN A 115 7.10 -11.41 12.85
N ALA A 116 6.79 -12.01 14.00
CA ALA A 116 5.51 -12.68 14.19
C ALA A 116 4.35 -11.66 14.21
N PRO A 117 3.11 -12.09 13.87
CA PRO A 117 1.93 -11.25 14.03
C PRO A 117 1.71 -10.88 15.50
N ARG A 118 1.33 -9.62 15.75
CA ARG A 118 1.11 -9.06 17.11
C ARG A 118 -0.37 -8.91 17.44
N THR A 119 -1.22 -8.84 16.43
CA THR A 119 -2.65 -8.62 16.58
C THR A 119 -3.45 -9.71 15.87
N GLU A 120 -4.72 -9.83 16.21
CA GLU A 120 -5.65 -10.74 15.52
C GLU A 120 -5.82 -10.35 14.04
N PHE A 121 -5.87 -9.04 13.75
CA PHE A 121 -5.92 -8.55 12.38
C PHE A 121 -4.73 -9.06 11.56
N GLU A 122 -3.51 -8.95 12.09
CA GLU A 122 -2.29 -9.38 11.41
C GLU A 122 -2.26 -10.88 11.14
N ARG A 123 -2.73 -11.68 12.10
CA ARG A 123 -2.82 -13.14 11.95
C ARG A 123 -3.82 -13.52 10.87
N THR A 124 -5.03 -12.98 10.94
CA THR A 124 -6.08 -13.23 9.94
C THR A 124 -5.64 -12.77 8.54
N ALA A 125 -4.99 -11.59 8.47
CA ALA A 125 -4.47 -11.05 7.22
C ALA A 125 -3.41 -11.97 6.60
N LEU A 126 -2.48 -12.52 7.41
CA LEU A 126 -1.48 -13.47 6.93
C LEU A 126 -2.12 -14.76 6.42
N GLU A 127 -3.09 -15.32 7.13
CA GLU A 127 -3.83 -16.49 6.68
C GLU A 127 -4.54 -16.24 5.35
N ALA A 128 -5.16 -15.08 5.20
CA ALA A 128 -5.85 -14.67 3.97
C ALA A 128 -4.90 -14.55 2.77
N VAL A 129 -3.78 -13.82 2.91
CA VAL A 129 -2.82 -13.65 1.79
C VAL A 129 -2.03 -14.95 1.49
N MET A 130 -1.91 -15.86 2.44
CA MET A 130 -1.34 -17.18 2.17
C MET A 130 -2.29 -18.05 1.34
N ALA A 131 -3.60 -17.90 1.53
CA ALA A 131 -4.61 -18.61 0.74
C ALA A 131 -4.82 -17.96 -0.64
N HIS A 132 -4.74 -16.62 -0.70
CA HIS A 132 -4.99 -15.80 -1.90
C HIS A 132 -3.91 -14.73 -2.07
N PRO A 133 -2.69 -15.09 -2.53
CA PRO A 133 -1.56 -14.16 -2.60
C PRO A 133 -1.77 -12.95 -3.52
N GLU A 134 -2.68 -13.04 -4.45
CA GLU A 134 -3.04 -11.97 -5.39
C GLU A 134 -3.97 -10.92 -4.78
N GLN A 135 -4.50 -11.16 -3.58
CA GLN A 135 -5.46 -10.28 -2.91
C GLN A 135 -4.88 -9.74 -1.62
N ALA A 136 -4.77 -8.40 -1.54
CA ALA A 136 -4.40 -7.77 -0.29
C ALA A 136 -5.53 -7.86 0.74
N TYR A 137 -5.19 -8.12 2.00
CA TYR A 137 -6.14 -8.04 3.11
C TYR A 137 -6.10 -6.64 3.72
N LYS A 138 -7.24 -5.96 3.72
CA LYS A 138 -7.34 -4.53 4.09
C LYS A 138 -8.41 -4.34 5.17
N GLY A 139 -8.18 -3.40 6.08
CA GLY A 139 -9.15 -3.06 7.13
C GLY A 139 -8.71 -1.92 8.02
N GLN A 140 -9.58 -1.57 8.96
CA GLN A 140 -9.28 -0.57 9.98
C GLN A 140 -9.03 -1.26 11.32
N THR A 141 -8.06 -0.75 12.06
CA THR A 141 -7.67 -1.23 13.39
C THR A 141 -7.53 -0.06 14.35
N SER A 142 -7.48 -0.35 15.64
CA SER A 142 -7.17 0.63 16.67
C SER A 142 -6.07 0.08 17.57
N GLU A 143 -4.98 0.82 17.71
CA GLU A 143 -3.83 0.44 18.53
C GLU A 143 -3.36 1.67 19.31
N GLY A 144 -3.23 1.54 20.62
CA GLY A 144 -2.78 2.64 21.48
C GLY A 144 -3.64 3.91 21.41
N GLY A 145 -4.95 3.78 21.12
CA GLY A 145 -5.87 4.91 20.96
C GLY A 145 -5.80 5.59 19.58
N THR A 146 -4.93 5.15 18.70
CA THR A 146 -4.83 5.65 17.32
C THR A 146 -5.52 4.67 16.39
N ARG A 147 -6.37 5.20 15.49
CA ARG A 147 -6.96 4.41 14.40
C ARG A 147 -6.01 4.34 13.21
N TYR A 148 -5.93 3.16 12.61
CA TYR A 148 -5.13 2.90 11.42
C TYR A 148 -5.98 2.27 10.33
N PHE A 149 -5.71 2.65 9.09
CA PHE A 149 -5.96 1.80 7.95
C PHE A 149 -4.76 0.88 7.78
N GLN A 150 -5.00 -0.43 7.78
CA GLN A 150 -3.96 -1.43 7.58
C GLN A 150 -4.23 -2.24 6.31
N ALA A 151 -3.17 -2.50 5.57
CA ALA A 151 -3.20 -3.35 4.38
C ALA A 151 -2.01 -4.32 4.43
N LEU A 152 -2.30 -5.61 4.27
CA LEU A 152 -1.29 -6.67 4.17
C LEU A 152 -1.28 -7.24 2.75
N TYR A 153 -0.10 -7.28 2.16
CA TYR A 153 0.18 -7.85 0.84
C TYR A 153 1.11 -9.06 0.98
N ALA A 154 0.93 -10.07 0.13
CA ALA A 154 1.79 -11.25 0.17
C ALA A 154 3.25 -10.90 -0.13
N ASP A 155 4.17 -11.41 0.68
CA ASP A 155 5.62 -11.35 0.44
C ASP A 155 6.07 -12.66 -0.20
N LEU A 156 6.40 -12.61 -1.49
CA LEU A 156 6.76 -13.78 -2.26
C LEU A 156 8.27 -14.03 -2.30
N ALA A 157 8.67 -15.29 -2.38
CA ALA A 157 10.05 -15.68 -2.69
C ALA A 157 10.38 -15.29 -4.14
N VAL A 158 10.89 -14.06 -4.34
CA VAL A 158 11.16 -13.48 -5.67
C VAL A 158 12.49 -13.95 -6.28
N SER A 159 13.34 -14.60 -5.50
CA SER A 159 14.70 -14.98 -5.88
C SER A 159 15.08 -16.33 -5.27
N PRO A 160 15.94 -17.12 -5.94
CA PRO A 160 16.52 -18.33 -5.34
C PRO A 160 17.21 -18.08 -4.01
N VAL A 161 17.79 -16.91 -3.78
CA VAL A 161 18.43 -16.59 -2.50
C VAL A 161 17.43 -16.55 -1.35
N CYS A 162 16.19 -16.12 -1.58
CA CYS A 162 15.13 -16.16 -0.58
C CYS A 162 14.90 -17.62 -0.10
N VAL A 163 14.72 -18.49 -1.07
CA VAL A 163 14.49 -19.95 -0.84
C VAL A 163 15.66 -20.56 -0.09
N THR A 164 16.88 -20.31 -0.57
CA THR A 164 18.09 -20.88 0.03
C THR A 164 18.24 -20.45 1.48
N CYS A 165 18.15 -19.14 1.78
CA CYS A 165 18.28 -18.62 3.14
C CYS A 165 17.16 -19.13 4.06
N HIS A 166 15.89 -19.08 3.61
CA HIS A 166 14.78 -19.51 4.43
C HIS A 166 14.78 -21.01 4.73
N ASN A 167 15.26 -21.84 3.79
CA ASN A 167 15.34 -23.29 4.00
C ASN A 167 16.59 -23.70 4.79
N ALA A 168 17.68 -22.95 4.71
CA ALA A 168 18.95 -23.30 5.35
C ALA A 168 19.08 -22.79 6.80
N ASP A 169 18.39 -21.71 7.18
CA ASP A 169 18.51 -21.12 8.53
C ASP A 169 18.02 -22.13 9.58
N PRO A 170 18.86 -22.49 10.59
CA PRO A 170 18.50 -23.45 11.63
C PRO A 170 17.28 -23.03 12.47
N ARG A 171 16.96 -21.75 12.53
CA ARG A 171 15.81 -21.20 13.26
C ARG A 171 14.53 -21.22 12.42
N SER A 172 14.62 -21.51 11.10
CA SER A 172 13.45 -21.52 10.23
C SER A 172 12.50 -22.66 10.62
N PRO A 173 11.24 -22.35 10.96
CA PRO A 173 10.25 -23.39 11.31
C PRO A 173 9.70 -24.13 10.09
N LYS A 174 9.89 -23.58 8.87
CA LYS A 174 9.52 -24.18 7.59
C LYS A 174 10.73 -24.16 6.66
N ARG A 175 11.07 -25.28 6.04
CA ARG A 175 12.31 -25.48 5.26
C ARG A 175 12.10 -26.10 3.89
N ASP A 176 10.89 -26.00 3.37
CA ASP A 176 10.49 -26.56 2.07
C ASP A 176 9.94 -25.49 1.12
N TYR A 177 10.35 -24.24 1.33
CA TYR A 177 9.96 -23.13 0.46
C TYR A 177 10.49 -23.31 -0.97
N LYS A 178 9.68 -22.87 -1.92
CA LYS A 178 9.99 -22.82 -3.34
C LYS A 178 9.91 -21.39 -3.85
N LEU A 179 10.44 -21.17 -5.04
CA LEU A 179 10.29 -19.90 -5.72
C LEU A 179 8.80 -19.56 -5.90
N ARG A 180 8.42 -18.33 -5.61
CA ARG A 180 7.04 -17.82 -5.62
C ARG A 180 6.16 -18.25 -4.45
N ASP A 181 6.66 -19.05 -3.52
CA ASP A 181 5.93 -19.31 -2.27
C ASP A 181 5.79 -18.00 -1.45
N VAL A 182 4.72 -17.92 -0.69
CA VAL A 182 4.49 -16.85 0.28
C VAL A 182 5.37 -17.08 1.50
N LEU A 183 6.31 -16.16 1.75
CA LEU A 183 7.19 -16.16 2.93
C LEU A 183 6.54 -15.48 4.14
N GLY A 184 5.64 -14.54 3.87
CA GLY A 184 4.96 -13.71 4.84
C GLY A 184 4.13 -12.64 4.17
N GLY A 185 4.09 -11.45 4.78
CA GLY A 185 3.39 -10.30 4.20
C GLY A 185 4.05 -8.98 4.53
N VAL A 186 3.85 -8.02 3.63
CA VAL A 186 4.16 -6.60 3.81
C VAL A 186 2.95 -5.93 4.44
N LEU A 187 3.05 -5.57 5.71
CA LEU A 187 2.03 -4.80 6.42
C LEU A 187 2.32 -3.31 6.27
N ILE A 188 1.35 -2.57 5.75
CA ILE A 188 1.36 -1.10 5.67
C ILE A 188 0.30 -0.57 6.61
N SER A 189 0.68 0.39 7.48
CA SER A 189 -0.19 1.03 8.46
C SER A 189 -0.21 2.54 8.23
N ILE A 190 -1.37 3.08 7.92
CA ILE A 190 -1.61 4.51 7.66
C ILE A 190 -2.50 5.04 8.80
N PRO A 191 -2.02 5.98 9.63
CA PRO A 191 -2.86 6.54 10.69
C PRO A 191 -4.01 7.34 10.08
N ILE A 192 -5.21 7.12 10.63
CA ILE A 192 -6.41 7.88 10.27
C ILE A 192 -6.51 9.04 11.26
N SER A 193 -6.27 10.27 10.78
CA SER A 193 -6.55 11.48 11.58
C SER A 193 -8.06 11.63 11.77
N GLU A 194 -8.48 11.97 12.98
CA GLU A 194 -9.84 12.43 13.26
C GLU A 194 -10.18 13.72 12.53
#